data_501a8e211c56d0e77ccdafd51a58ae27
#
_entry.id   501a8e211c56d0e77ccdafd51a58ae27
#
_cell.length_a   1.000
_cell.length_b   1.000
_cell.length_c   1.000
_cell.angle_alpha   90.00
_cell.angle_beta   90.00
_cell.angle_gamma   90.00
#
_symmetry.space_group_name_H-M   'P 1'
#
loop_
_entity.id
_entity.type
_entity.pdbx_description
1 polymer ?
#
loop_
_entity_poly.entity_id
_entity_poly.type
_entity_poly.pdbx_seq_one_letter_code
_entity_poly.pdbx_strand_id
1 'polypeptide(L)'
;MRTSPCRPFLSIALITALAALLSGWTCSGMFVSCQGVSQAHITSILPGKIPSDANSVPLTVAGSGFTPQSQIMWNGSTLETTFLDSHHLQTTITRDTFEAFGGGNRVPISVSQGSGCPIGGNAALDLVIN
;
A
#
# COMPACT_ATOMS: atom_id res chain seq x y z
N MET A 1 -10.82 14.44 -2.08
CA MET A 1 -9.68 15.39 -2.06
C MET A 1 -10.04 16.55 -1.15
N ARG A 2 -9.49 16.60 0.04
CA ARG A 2 -9.65 17.75 0.93
C ARG A 2 -8.35 18.53 0.92
N THR A 3 -8.32 19.62 0.19
CA THR A 3 -7.27 20.62 0.26
C THR A 3 -7.50 21.44 1.51
N SER A 4 -6.65 21.28 2.50
CA SER A 4 -6.61 22.17 3.66
C SER A 4 -5.86 23.44 3.26
N PRO A 5 -6.50 24.62 3.29
CA PRO A 5 -5.79 25.87 3.04
C PRO A 5 -4.94 26.23 4.26
N CYS A 6 -3.65 26.47 4.05
CA CYS A 6 -2.82 27.16 5.02
C CYS A 6 -3.40 28.56 5.24
N ARG A 7 -3.98 28.81 6.41
CA ARG A 7 -4.45 30.14 6.80
C ARG A 7 -3.27 30.96 7.30
N PRO A 8 -3.05 32.16 6.79
CA PRO A 8 -2.12 33.10 7.39
C PRO A 8 -2.78 33.69 8.64
N PHE A 9 -2.13 33.54 9.78
CA PHE A 9 -2.48 34.34 10.96
C PHE A 9 -1.99 35.76 10.75
N LEU A 10 -2.93 36.68 10.55
CA LEU A 10 -2.69 38.10 10.57
C LEU A 10 -2.54 38.52 12.05
N SER A 11 -1.33 38.67 12.53
CA SER A 11 -1.07 39.42 13.75
C SER A 11 -0.62 40.82 13.39
N ILE A 12 -1.49 41.77 13.66
CA ILE A 12 -1.20 43.20 13.63
C ILE A 12 -0.39 43.52 14.87
N ALA A 13 0.86 43.84 14.73
CA ALA A 13 1.61 44.64 15.72
C ALA A 13 2.62 45.49 14.96
N LEU A 14 2.40 46.77 15.13
CA LEU A 14 3.21 47.88 14.62
C LEU A 14 4.62 47.88 15.23
N ILE A 15 5.57 48.42 14.45
CA ILE A 15 6.79 49.11 14.81
C ILE A 15 8.05 48.24 14.92
N THR A 16 8.87 48.54 14.05
CA THR A 16 10.30 48.90 13.92
C THR A 16 11.07 48.05 12.93
N ALA A 17 11.72 48.82 12.11
CA ALA A 17 12.48 48.46 10.93
C ALA A 17 13.72 47.62 11.23
N LEU A 18 14.13 46.97 10.14
CA LEU A 18 15.47 46.50 9.83
C LEU A 18 15.82 45.09 10.31
N ALA A 19 16.09 44.25 9.31
CA ALA A 19 16.70 42.94 9.42
C ALA A 19 15.74 41.77 9.69
N ALA A 20 15.05 41.29 8.65
CA ALA A 20 14.63 39.90 8.58
C ALA A 20 14.29 39.48 7.14
N LEU A 21 15.27 39.52 6.31
CA LEU A 21 15.28 38.66 5.12
C LEU A 21 15.75 37.30 5.60
N LEU A 22 14.85 36.40 5.85
CA LEU A 22 14.97 34.94 5.91
C LEU A 22 13.83 34.34 6.74
N SER A 23 12.61 34.74 6.44
CA SER A 23 11.46 33.90 6.84
C SER A 23 11.27 32.83 5.78
N GLY A 24 12.17 31.87 5.81
CA GLY A 24 11.97 30.62 5.09
C GLY A 24 10.70 29.96 5.60
N TRP A 25 9.68 29.95 4.81
CA TRP A 25 8.49 29.15 5.02
C TRP A 25 8.88 27.71 4.79
N THR A 26 9.40 27.06 5.80
CA THR A 26 9.58 25.63 5.78
C THR A 26 8.22 25.00 6.05
N CYS A 27 7.41 24.85 5.02
CA CYS A 27 6.41 23.80 5.02
C CYS A 27 7.20 22.48 5.00
N SER A 28 7.56 21.98 6.17
CA SER A 28 8.01 20.59 6.33
C SER A 28 6.80 19.70 6.13
N GLY A 29 6.30 19.64 4.88
CA GLY A 29 5.53 18.52 4.44
C GLY A 29 6.46 17.33 4.48
N MET A 30 6.19 16.37 5.34
CA MET A 30 6.81 15.06 5.23
C MET A 30 6.39 14.47 3.89
N PHE A 31 7.09 14.85 2.85
CA PHE A 31 7.05 14.07 1.63
C PHE A 31 7.81 12.79 1.94
N VAL A 32 7.08 11.71 2.19
CA VAL A 32 7.68 10.39 2.17
C VAL A 32 8.18 10.20 0.75
N SER A 33 9.47 10.42 0.57
CA SER A 33 10.11 10.21 -0.73
C SER A 33 10.20 8.70 -0.92
N CYS A 34 9.36 8.17 -1.78
CA CYS A 34 9.40 6.76 -2.18
C CYS A 34 10.55 6.46 -3.15
N GLN A 35 11.53 7.36 -3.24
CA GLN A 35 12.74 7.17 -4.05
C GLN A 35 13.66 6.15 -3.38
N GLY A 36 13.96 5.08 -4.10
CA GLY A 36 14.89 4.05 -3.67
C GLY A 36 14.25 2.80 -3.05
N VAL A 37 12.94 2.75 -2.92
CA VAL A 37 12.26 1.51 -2.58
C VAL A 37 12.24 0.64 -3.83
N SER A 38 12.88 -0.53 -3.76
CA SER A 38 12.78 -1.53 -4.82
C SER A 38 11.30 -1.81 -5.08
N GLN A 39 10.85 -1.59 -6.30
CA GLN A 39 9.45 -1.82 -6.63
C GLN A 39 9.18 -3.33 -6.60
N ALA A 40 8.26 -3.74 -5.75
CA ALA A 40 7.80 -5.12 -5.75
C ALA A 40 7.08 -5.41 -7.07
N HIS A 41 7.38 -6.54 -7.66
CA HIS A 41 6.75 -7.00 -8.89
C HIS A 41 6.18 -8.39 -8.70
N ILE A 42 4.87 -8.55 -8.91
CA ILE A 42 4.21 -9.85 -8.83
C ILE A 42 4.32 -10.53 -10.20
N THR A 43 4.74 -11.76 -10.20
CA THR A 43 4.82 -12.59 -11.43
C THR A 43 3.78 -13.69 -11.47
N SER A 44 3.41 -14.25 -10.32
CA SER A 44 2.40 -15.30 -10.25
C SER A 44 1.76 -15.42 -8.88
N ILE A 45 0.61 -16.07 -8.85
CA ILE A 45 -0.15 -16.38 -7.64
C ILE A 45 -0.49 -17.86 -7.66
N LEU A 46 -0.26 -18.54 -6.53
CA LEU A 46 -0.52 -19.96 -6.35
C LEU A 46 -1.35 -20.21 -5.09
N PRO A 47 -2.49 -20.93 -5.18
CA PRO A 47 -3.15 -21.39 -6.40
C PRO A 47 -3.74 -20.22 -7.21
N GLY A 48 -3.80 -20.35 -8.54
CA GLY A 48 -4.42 -19.35 -9.41
C GLY A 48 -5.96 -19.37 -9.39
N LYS A 49 -6.53 -20.35 -8.72
CA LYS A 49 -7.98 -20.52 -8.52
C LYS A 49 -8.26 -21.03 -7.13
N ILE A 50 -9.29 -20.49 -6.51
CA ILE A 50 -9.75 -20.91 -5.18
C ILE A 50 -11.24 -21.26 -5.27
N PRO A 51 -11.67 -22.41 -4.73
CA PRO A 51 -13.09 -22.73 -4.63
C PRO A 51 -13.78 -21.80 -3.64
N SER A 52 -14.95 -21.33 -3.97
CA SER A 52 -15.73 -20.38 -3.14
C SER A 52 -16.20 -20.97 -1.80
N ASP A 53 -16.24 -22.29 -1.69
CA ASP A 53 -16.60 -23.03 -0.48
C ASP A 53 -15.40 -23.39 0.41
N ALA A 54 -14.20 -22.99 0.03
CA ALA A 54 -12.99 -23.27 0.81
C ALA A 54 -13.01 -22.54 2.16
N ASN A 55 -12.79 -23.28 3.24
CA ASN A 55 -12.73 -22.71 4.58
C ASN A 55 -11.39 -21.99 4.86
N SER A 56 -10.31 -22.50 4.26
CA SER A 56 -8.97 -21.96 4.41
C SER A 56 -8.07 -22.43 3.29
N VAL A 57 -7.42 -21.50 2.60
CA VAL A 57 -6.50 -21.80 1.49
C VAL A 57 -5.23 -20.99 1.66
N PRO A 58 -4.07 -21.64 1.72
CA PRO A 58 -2.79 -20.92 1.66
C PRO A 58 -2.59 -20.34 0.27
N LEU A 59 -2.30 -19.04 0.20
CA LEU A 59 -2.01 -18.31 -1.02
C LEU A 59 -0.55 -17.89 -1.01
N THR A 60 0.19 -18.27 -2.03
CA THR A 60 1.58 -17.83 -2.23
C THR A 60 1.64 -16.86 -3.40
N VAL A 61 2.23 -15.71 -3.17
CA VAL A 61 2.49 -14.71 -4.20
C VAL A 61 3.98 -14.76 -4.53
N ALA A 62 4.30 -15.04 -5.78
CA ALA A 62 5.66 -15.03 -6.29
C ALA A 62 5.94 -13.77 -7.09
N GLY A 63 7.17 -13.27 -6.97
CA GLY A 63 7.56 -12.03 -7.63
C GLY A 63 9.01 -11.65 -7.38
N SER A 64 9.27 -10.36 -7.20
CA SER A 64 10.59 -9.84 -6.87
C SER A 64 10.49 -8.53 -6.10
N GLY A 65 11.56 -8.19 -5.38
CA GLY A 65 11.64 -6.94 -4.62
C GLY A 65 10.77 -6.91 -3.37
N PHE A 66 10.36 -8.07 -2.85
CA PHE A 66 9.63 -8.13 -1.59
C PHE A 66 10.54 -7.85 -0.40
N THR A 67 9.98 -7.25 0.62
CA THR A 67 10.63 -6.92 1.89
C THR A 67 9.83 -7.50 3.06
N PRO A 68 10.40 -7.60 4.26
CA PRO A 68 9.66 -8.04 5.45
C PRO A 68 8.41 -7.18 5.78
N GLN A 69 8.33 -5.96 5.23
CA GLN A 69 7.18 -5.07 5.39
C GLN A 69 6.16 -5.20 4.25
N SER A 70 6.45 -6.03 3.25
CA SER A 70 5.52 -6.27 2.13
C SER A 70 4.27 -6.99 2.61
N GLN A 71 3.12 -6.52 2.18
CA GLN A 71 1.82 -7.06 2.56
C GLN A 71 0.98 -7.36 1.33
N ILE A 72 0.36 -8.53 1.30
CA ILE A 72 -0.58 -8.92 0.25
C ILE A 72 -1.88 -8.16 0.47
N MET A 73 -2.43 -7.61 -0.61
CA MET A 73 -3.69 -6.90 -0.60
C MET A 73 -4.73 -7.68 -1.41
N TRP A 74 -5.87 -7.92 -0.82
CA TRP A 74 -7.05 -8.53 -1.40
C TRP A 74 -8.07 -7.44 -1.73
N ASN A 75 -8.35 -7.22 -3.00
CA ASN A 75 -9.30 -6.19 -3.43
C ASN A 75 -9.05 -4.81 -2.75
N GLY A 76 -7.77 -4.45 -2.58
CA GLY A 76 -7.37 -3.21 -1.91
C GLY A 76 -7.30 -3.27 -0.38
N SER A 77 -7.70 -4.37 0.25
CA SER A 77 -7.61 -4.58 1.70
C SER A 77 -6.38 -5.40 2.06
N THR A 78 -5.65 -4.97 3.06
CA THR A 78 -4.42 -5.63 3.52
C THR A 78 -4.74 -6.92 4.25
N LEU A 79 -4.02 -7.99 3.89
CA LEU A 79 -4.08 -9.28 4.58
C LEU A 79 -2.86 -9.49 5.47
N GLU A 80 -3.03 -10.31 6.50
CA GLU A 80 -1.92 -10.81 7.29
C GLU A 80 -1.00 -11.63 6.39
N THR A 81 0.25 -11.18 6.24
CA THR A 81 1.20 -11.70 5.27
C THR A 81 2.44 -12.22 5.95
N THR A 82 2.87 -13.40 5.58
CA THR A 82 4.15 -13.98 5.99
C THR A 82 5.18 -13.73 4.90
N PHE A 83 6.27 -13.06 5.25
CA PHE A 83 7.43 -12.90 4.39
C PHE A 83 8.25 -14.19 4.39
N LEU A 84 8.42 -14.81 3.23
CA LEU A 84 9.26 -16.00 3.08
C LEU A 84 10.67 -15.61 2.61
N ASP A 85 10.73 -14.85 1.51
CA ASP A 85 11.97 -14.32 0.93
C ASP A 85 11.66 -13.15 -0.02
N SER A 86 12.69 -12.58 -0.64
CA SER A 86 12.54 -11.45 -1.57
C SER A 86 11.71 -11.75 -2.83
N HIS A 87 11.32 -13.00 -3.02
CA HIS A 87 10.56 -13.47 -4.18
C HIS A 87 9.23 -14.13 -3.81
N HIS A 88 9.00 -14.42 -2.53
CA HIS A 88 7.81 -15.13 -2.08
C HIS A 88 7.19 -14.51 -0.84
N LEU A 89 5.89 -14.30 -0.92
CA LEU A 89 5.02 -13.94 0.20
C LEU A 89 3.93 -15.00 0.34
N GLN A 90 3.47 -15.21 1.57
CA GLN A 90 2.39 -16.16 1.84
C GLN A 90 1.33 -15.52 2.72
N THR A 91 0.09 -15.84 2.45
CA THR A 91 -1.06 -15.52 3.31
C THR A 91 -2.03 -16.71 3.33
N THR A 92 -2.97 -16.67 4.26
CA THR A 92 -4.06 -17.66 4.30
C THR A 92 -5.37 -16.94 4.02
N ILE A 93 -6.06 -17.37 2.99
CA ILE A 93 -7.39 -16.89 2.67
C ILE A 93 -8.40 -17.74 3.43
N THR A 94 -9.20 -17.11 4.26
CA THR A 94 -10.26 -17.77 5.02
C THR A 94 -11.63 -17.37 4.48
N ARG A 95 -12.66 -18.10 4.88
CA ARG A 95 -14.03 -17.73 4.54
C ARG A 95 -14.37 -16.31 4.99
N ASP A 96 -13.90 -15.93 6.18
CA ASP A 96 -14.10 -14.56 6.69
C ASP A 96 -13.48 -13.50 5.77
N THR A 97 -12.38 -13.82 5.09
CA THR A 97 -11.76 -12.93 4.09
C THR A 97 -12.70 -12.67 2.91
N PHE A 98 -13.38 -13.72 2.42
CA PHE A 98 -14.35 -13.56 1.34
C PHE A 98 -15.55 -12.74 1.79
N GLU A 99 -16.04 -12.96 3.02
CA GLU A 99 -17.21 -12.26 3.55
C GLU A 99 -16.89 -10.80 3.91
N ALA A 100 -15.70 -10.54 4.46
CA ALA A 100 -15.31 -9.20 4.91
C ALA A 100 -14.92 -8.26 3.76
N PHE A 101 -14.19 -8.78 2.77
CA PHE A 101 -13.59 -7.94 1.72
C PHE A 101 -14.27 -8.09 0.36
N GLY A 102 -15.25 -8.98 0.29
CA GLY A 102 -15.95 -9.27 -0.95
C GLY A 102 -15.05 -9.91 -2.00
N GLY A 103 -15.62 -10.17 -3.11
CA GLY A 103 -14.94 -10.72 -4.28
C GLY A 103 -16.00 -11.29 -5.21
N GLY A 104 -15.92 -10.91 -6.47
CA GLY A 104 -16.67 -11.61 -7.53
C GLY A 104 -15.88 -12.84 -7.95
N ASN A 105 -16.15 -13.32 -9.15
CA ASN A 105 -15.42 -14.45 -9.74
C ASN A 105 -13.93 -14.16 -9.98
N ARG A 106 -13.50 -12.91 -9.81
CA ARG A 106 -12.11 -12.47 -9.92
C ARG A 106 -11.81 -11.42 -8.84
N VAL A 107 -10.69 -11.59 -8.18
CA VAL A 107 -10.23 -10.68 -7.14
C VAL A 107 -8.84 -10.18 -7.49
N PRO A 108 -8.63 -8.88 -7.58
CA PRO A 108 -7.31 -8.32 -7.81
C PRO A 108 -6.44 -8.49 -6.57
N ILE A 109 -5.32 -9.17 -6.73
CA ILE A 109 -4.28 -9.35 -5.71
C ILE A 109 -3.12 -8.43 -6.03
N SER A 110 -2.75 -7.60 -5.10
CA SER A 110 -1.61 -6.70 -5.19
C SER A 110 -0.72 -6.83 -3.95
N VAL A 111 0.44 -6.21 -3.96
CA VAL A 111 1.35 -6.18 -2.82
C VAL A 111 1.66 -4.73 -2.46
N SER A 112 1.51 -4.38 -1.19
CA SER A 112 1.94 -3.11 -0.62
C SER A 112 3.29 -3.26 0.06
N GLN A 113 4.14 -2.27 -0.01
CA GLN A 113 5.47 -2.28 0.65
C GLN A 113 5.45 -1.73 2.09
N GLY A 114 4.29 -1.57 2.69
CA GLY A 114 4.15 -1.19 4.11
C GLY A 114 4.52 0.26 4.46
N SER A 115 5.23 0.97 3.64
CA SER A 115 5.68 2.34 3.90
C SER A 115 4.73 3.44 3.39
N GLY A 116 3.50 3.08 3.05
CA GLY A 116 2.55 4.02 2.46
C GLY A 116 2.89 4.44 1.03
N CYS A 117 3.94 3.86 0.46
CA CYS A 117 4.28 4.05 -0.92
C CYS A 117 3.43 3.15 -1.79
N PRO A 118 2.60 3.69 -2.68
CA PRO A 118 1.91 2.86 -3.66
C PRO A 118 2.96 2.17 -4.52
N ILE A 119 2.74 0.89 -4.77
CA ILE A 119 3.59 0.14 -5.70
C ILE A 119 3.43 0.81 -7.05
N GLY A 120 4.48 1.49 -7.50
CA GLY A 120 4.49 2.08 -8.82
C GLY A 120 4.43 0.99 -9.89
N GLY A 121 3.31 0.90 -10.58
CA GLY A 121 3.25 0.22 -11.86
C GLY A 121 2.97 -1.27 -11.85
N ASN A 122 2.65 -1.90 -10.74
CA ASN A 122 2.30 -3.30 -10.79
C ASN A 122 0.82 -3.51 -10.91
N ALA A 123 0.47 -4.05 -12.06
CA ALA A 123 -0.83 -4.61 -12.28
C ALA A 123 -1.10 -5.67 -11.20
N ALA A 124 -2.22 -5.52 -10.52
CA ALA A 124 -2.75 -6.60 -9.71
C ALA A 124 -2.96 -7.82 -10.60
N LEU A 125 -2.64 -9.00 -10.09
CA LEU A 125 -2.98 -10.25 -10.76
C LEU A 125 -4.36 -10.72 -10.28
N ASP A 126 -5.18 -11.12 -11.22
CA ASP A 126 -6.51 -11.61 -10.90
C ASP A 126 -6.46 -13.05 -10.39
N LEU A 127 -6.96 -13.25 -9.19
CA LEU A 127 -7.23 -14.57 -8.64
C LEU A 127 -8.67 -14.98 -9.03
N VAL A 128 -8.84 -16.18 -9.55
CA VAL A 128 -10.15 -16.69 -9.95
C VAL A 128 -10.81 -17.43 -8.79
N ILE A 129 -12.08 -17.12 -8.51
CA ILE A 129 -12.92 -17.81 -7.54
C ILE A 129 -13.99 -18.59 -8.30
N ASN A 130 -14.08 -19.88 -8.01
CA ASN A 130 -15.06 -20.80 -8.63
C ASN A 130 -16.15 -21.20 -7.66
#